data_2086d14ac4a71ec63c333ecfa314c0b9
#
_entry.id   2086d14ac4a71ec63c333ecfa314c0b9
#
_cell.length_a   1.000
_cell.length_b   1.000
_cell.length_c   1.000
_cell.angle_alpha   90.00
_cell.angle_beta   90.00
_cell.angle_gamma   90.00
#
_symmetry.space_group_name_H-M   'P 1'
#
loop_
_entity.id
_entity.type
_entity.pdbx_description
1 polymer ?
#
loop_
_entity_poly.entity_id
_entity_poly.type
_entity_poly.pdbx_seq_one_letter_code
_entity_poly.pdbx_strand_id
1 'polypeptide(L)'
;MKQRVKQLAITEKSVKKKKIVAVVIIMFIFSIIILGVGSKLVFQKICERRETAWPDLGTADDEQYEWLTEAYKIKQKNNEKIVILASDGTKLEGHYYERKKNAPLVIFFHGFRGHSYVDGVPIYKIAQKEKWNVLLVSMRAHDESEGNIFTLGVKERYDCVDWGNWAAKHFGRETPIFLMGISMGGAVVTMSSNLDFPDSVCGIIDDCGFTTSTKMLELNCKSSLPKGMPV
;
A
#
# COMPACT_ATOMS: atom_id res chain seq x y z
N MET A 1 -4.34 -35.45 -66.14
CA MET A 1 -5.46 -34.82 -65.43
C MET A 1 -5.48 -35.13 -63.91
N LYS A 2 -5.43 -36.40 -63.50
CA LYS A 2 -5.45 -36.81 -62.05
C LYS A 2 -4.33 -36.23 -61.18
N GLN A 3 -3.08 -36.09 -61.68
CA GLN A 3 -1.98 -35.52 -60.87
C GLN A 3 -2.17 -34.01 -60.59
N ARG A 4 -2.70 -33.23 -61.55
CA ARG A 4 -2.95 -31.80 -61.42
C ARG A 4 -4.06 -31.50 -60.36
N VAL A 5 -5.11 -32.34 -60.32
CA VAL A 5 -6.19 -32.28 -59.33
C VAL A 5 -5.68 -32.58 -57.91
N LYS A 6 -4.80 -33.58 -57.78
CA LYS A 6 -4.19 -33.95 -56.49
C LYS A 6 -3.27 -32.86 -55.97
N GLN A 7 -2.55 -32.17 -56.85
CA GLN A 7 -1.65 -31.05 -56.48
C GLN A 7 -2.43 -29.81 -56.03
N LEU A 8 -3.55 -29.50 -56.73
CA LEU A 8 -4.47 -28.43 -56.32
C LEU A 8 -5.11 -28.67 -54.96
N ALA A 9 -5.53 -29.90 -54.67
CA ALA A 9 -6.13 -30.24 -53.38
C ALA A 9 -5.10 -30.18 -52.19
N ILE A 10 -3.85 -30.51 -52.43
CA ILE A 10 -2.76 -30.37 -51.45
C ILE A 10 -2.49 -28.89 -51.19
N THR A 11 -2.42 -28.07 -52.22
CA THR A 11 -2.19 -26.61 -52.07
C THR A 11 -3.34 -25.95 -51.34
N GLU A 12 -4.59 -26.30 -51.62
CA GLU A 12 -5.78 -25.77 -50.95
C GLU A 12 -5.81 -26.16 -49.46
N LYS A 13 -5.47 -27.43 -49.12
CA LYS A 13 -5.31 -27.86 -47.71
C LYS A 13 -4.20 -27.07 -46.97
N SER A 14 -3.07 -26.83 -47.63
CA SER A 14 -1.96 -26.06 -47.08
C SER A 14 -2.37 -24.61 -46.80
N VAL A 15 -3.06 -23.98 -47.73
CA VAL A 15 -3.57 -22.61 -47.58
C VAL A 15 -4.60 -22.52 -46.46
N LYS A 16 -5.54 -23.49 -46.37
CA LYS A 16 -6.50 -23.56 -45.22
C LYS A 16 -5.79 -23.70 -43.89
N LYS A 17 -4.79 -24.58 -43.81
CA LYS A 17 -3.99 -24.77 -42.59
C LYS A 17 -3.25 -23.49 -42.17
N LYS A 18 -2.65 -22.76 -43.11
CA LYS A 18 -1.98 -21.48 -42.85
C LYS A 18 -2.96 -20.42 -42.35
N LYS A 19 -4.18 -20.34 -42.93
CA LYS A 19 -5.25 -19.40 -42.48
C LYS A 19 -5.70 -19.74 -41.05
N ILE A 20 -5.92 -21.00 -40.72
CA ILE A 20 -6.29 -21.43 -39.37
C ILE A 20 -5.20 -21.06 -38.35
N VAL A 21 -3.92 -21.35 -38.67
CA VAL A 21 -2.79 -20.98 -37.81
C VAL A 21 -2.73 -19.45 -37.60
N ALA A 22 -2.90 -18.67 -38.67
CA ALA A 22 -2.93 -17.20 -38.55
C ALA A 22 -4.07 -16.70 -37.66
N VAL A 23 -5.27 -17.26 -37.78
CA VAL A 23 -6.42 -16.92 -36.91
C VAL A 23 -6.12 -17.26 -35.45
N VAL A 24 -5.55 -18.45 -35.18
CA VAL A 24 -5.18 -18.86 -33.81
C VAL A 24 -4.14 -17.90 -33.21
N ILE A 25 -3.13 -17.50 -33.98
CA ILE A 25 -2.12 -16.53 -33.55
C ILE A 25 -2.77 -15.16 -33.23
N ILE A 26 -3.67 -14.69 -34.10
CA ILE A 26 -4.37 -13.43 -33.90
C ILE A 26 -5.22 -13.49 -32.61
N MET A 27 -5.96 -14.57 -32.41
CA MET A 27 -6.75 -14.77 -31.18
C MET A 27 -5.87 -14.80 -29.93
N PHE A 28 -4.71 -15.45 -30.00
CA PHE A 28 -3.75 -15.51 -28.90
C PHE A 28 -3.18 -14.12 -28.56
N ILE A 29 -2.77 -13.35 -29.59
CA ILE A 29 -2.30 -11.97 -29.41
C ILE A 29 -3.41 -11.10 -28.81
N PHE A 30 -4.64 -11.23 -29.30
CA PHE A 30 -5.78 -10.48 -28.78
C PHE A 30 -6.10 -10.81 -27.32
N SER A 31 -5.98 -12.09 -26.93
CA SER A 31 -6.11 -12.51 -25.54
C SER A 31 -5.04 -11.91 -24.62
N ILE A 32 -3.79 -11.84 -25.09
CA ILE A 32 -2.69 -11.20 -24.32
C ILE A 32 -2.98 -9.70 -24.15
N ILE A 33 -3.46 -9.02 -25.19
CA ILE A 33 -3.80 -7.60 -25.13
C ILE A 33 -4.94 -7.37 -24.11
N ILE A 34 -5.99 -8.17 -24.16
CA ILE A 34 -7.14 -8.07 -23.22
C ILE A 34 -6.65 -8.28 -21.77
N LEU A 35 -5.84 -9.33 -21.53
CA LEU A 35 -5.28 -9.59 -20.20
C LEU A 35 -4.39 -8.43 -19.73
N GLY A 36 -3.54 -7.90 -20.59
CA GLY A 36 -2.67 -6.77 -20.26
C GLY A 36 -3.45 -5.49 -19.93
N VAL A 37 -4.45 -5.15 -20.75
CA VAL A 37 -5.31 -3.99 -20.49
C VAL A 37 -6.13 -4.20 -19.21
N GLY A 38 -6.74 -5.37 -19.05
CA GLY A 38 -7.52 -5.71 -17.87
C GLY A 38 -6.68 -5.61 -16.58
N SER A 39 -5.49 -6.20 -16.58
CA SER A 39 -4.56 -6.12 -15.44
C SER A 39 -4.16 -4.68 -15.11
N LYS A 40 -3.88 -3.85 -16.12
CA LYS A 40 -3.57 -2.43 -15.94
C LYS A 40 -4.73 -1.68 -15.30
N LEU A 41 -5.95 -1.88 -15.77
CA LEU A 41 -7.14 -1.22 -15.22
C LEU A 41 -7.40 -1.62 -13.76
N VAL A 42 -7.25 -2.91 -13.42
CA VAL A 42 -7.36 -3.40 -12.05
C VAL A 42 -6.28 -2.80 -11.16
N PHE A 43 -5.03 -2.80 -11.63
CA PHE A 43 -3.91 -2.20 -10.90
C PHE A 43 -4.15 -0.71 -10.63
N GLN A 44 -4.54 0.07 -11.64
CA GLN A 44 -4.87 1.48 -11.48
C GLN A 44 -6.00 1.68 -10.46
N LYS A 45 -7.06 0.89 -10.56
CA LYS A 45 -8.20 0.98 -9.64
C LYS A 45 -7.79 0.72 -8.17
N ILE A 46 -6.84 -0.17 -7.92
CA ILE A 46 -6.40 -0.55 -6.57
C ILE A 46 -5.29 0.36 -6.07
N CYS A 47 -4.24 0.56 -6.87
CA CYS A 47 -2.96 1.11 -6.43
C CYS A 47 -2.76 2.60 -6.76
N GLU A 48 -3.63 3.19 -7.59
CA GLU A 48 -3.50 4.60 -7.94
C GLU A 48 -3.98 5.49 -6.79
N ARG A 49 -3.24 6.59 -6.57
CA ARG A 49 -3.61 7.64 -5.61
C ARG A 49 -5.04 8.10 -5.86
N ARG A 50 -5.80 8.19 -4.81
CA ARG A 50 -7.09 8.86 -4.81
C ARG A 50 -7.09 9.86 -3.67
N GLU A 51 -7.59 11.04 -3.94
CA GLU A 51 -7.93 11.95 -2.86
C GLU A 51 -9.10 11.33 -2.10
N THR A 52 -8.80 10.82 -0.93
CA THR A 52 -9.83 10.42 0.03
C THR A 52 -10.27 11.68 0.75
N ALA A 53 -11.52 12.08 0.56
CA ALA A 53 -12.08 13.14 1.38
C ALA A 53 -11.97 12.74 2.86
N TRP A 54 -11.62 13.70 3.70
CA TRP A 54 -11.69 13.49 5.15
C TRP A 54 -13.12 13.04 5.50
N PRO A 55 -13.26 12.01 6.35
CA PRO A 55 -14.58 11.53 6.74
C PRO A 55 -15.41 12.68 7.32
N ASP A 56 -16.64 12.83 6.83
CA ASP A 56 -17.53 13.91 7.26
C ASP A 56 -18.20 13.53 8.58
N LEU A 57 -18.07 14.41 9.60
CA LEU A 57 -18.74 14.24 10.88
C LEU A 57 -20.27 14.22 10.76
N GLY A 58 -20.83 14.87 9.75
CA GLY A 58 -22.28 14.94 9.55
C GLY A 58 -22.91 13.64 9.03
N THR A 59 -22.12 12.70 8.52
CA THR A 59 -22.58 11.40 8.02
C THR A 59 -22.15 10.22 8.91
N ALA A 60 -21.41 10.50 9.98
CA ALA A 60 -20.90 9.50 10.90
C ALA A 60 -22.00 8.99 11.86
N ASP A 61 -22.00 7.70 12.18
CA ASP A 61 -22.73 7.18 13.33
C ASP A 61 -22.08 7.62 14.66
N ASP A 62 -22.70 7.33 15.81
CA ASP A 62 -22.24 7.81 17.10
C ASP A 62 -20.79 7.38 17.42
N GLU A 63 -20.41 6.14 17.12
CA GLU A 63 -19.07 5.62 17.38
C GLU A 63 -18.04 6.25 16.43
N GLN A 64 -18.37 6.36 15.17
CA GLN A 64 -17.54 7.03 14.17
C GLN A 64 -17.40 8.51 14.48
N TYR A 65 -18.46 9.17 14.96
CA TYR A 65 -18.43 10.58 15.31
C TYR A 65 -17.44 10.88 16.44
N GLU A 66 -17.45 10.08 17.52
CA GLU A 66 -16.47 10.23 18.60
C GLU A 66 -15.04 10.01 18.09
N TRP A 67 -14.82 8.97 17.31
CA TRP A 67 -13.51 8.65 16.72
C TRP A 67 -12.98 9.77 15.83
N LEU A 68 -13.79 10.26 14.91
CA LEU A 68 -13.43 11.34 13.99
C LEU A 68 -13.20 12.66 14.74
N THR A 69 -14.01 12.94 15.75
CA THR A 69 -13.80 14.11 16.61
C THR A 69 -12.43 14.09 17.28
N GLU A 70 -11.98 12.93 17.77
CA GLU A 70 -10.63 12.78 18.31
C GLU A 70 -9.55 12.96 17.24
N ALA A 71 -9.73 12.42 16.04
CA ALA A 71 -8.81 12.60 14.92
C ALA A 71 -8.66 14.09 14.56
N TYR A 72 -9.76 14.83 14.47
CA TYR A 72 -9.74 16.29 14.25
C TYR A 72 -9.02 17.04 15.37
N LYS A 73 -9.24 16.66 16.63
CA LYS A 73 -8.52 17.25 17.77
C LYS A 73 -7.02 16.99 17.70
N ILE A 74 -6.61 15.77 17.32
CA ILE A 74 -5.19 15.41 17.14
C ILE A 74 -4.58 16.28 16.04
N LYS A 75 -5.24 16.40 14.88
CA LYS A 75 -4.77 17.22 13.76
C LYS A 75 -4.57 18.70 14.14
N GLN A 76 -5.39 19.23 15.02
CA GLN A 76 -5.31 20.64 15.48
C GLN A 76 -4.28 20.87 16.58
N LYS A 77 -3.77 19.81 17.24
CA LYS A 77 -2.76 19.95 18.26
C LYS A 77 -1.43 20.42 17.68
N ASN A 78 -0.66 21.12 18.50
CA ASN A 78 0.68 21.52 18.12
C ASN A 78 1.53 20.28 17.83
N ASN A 79 2.07 20.24 16.63
CA ASN A 79 2.93 19.17 16.13
C ASN A 79 4.00 19.78 15.23
N GLU A 80 5.08 19.03 15.01
CA GLU A 80 6.10 19.38 14.05
C GLU A 80 5.85 18.60 12.76
N LYS A 81 5.70 19.33 11.64
CA LYS A 81 5.62 18.74 10.31
C LYS A 81 7.02 18.27 9.89
N ILE A 82 7.15 16.99 9.67
CA ILE A 82 8.40 16.36 9.21
C ILE A 82 8.27 16.01 7.73
N VAL A 83 9.31 16.33 6.99
CA VAL A 83 9.42 15.96 5.57
C VAL A 83 10.74 15.25 5.37
N ILE A 84 10.70 14.05 4.82
CA ILE A 84 11.87 13.28 4.43
C ILE A 84 11.88 13.01 2.94
N LEU A 85 13.07 12.76 2.40
CA LEU A 85 13.24 12.24 1.06
C LEU A 85 13.53 10.75 1.16
N ALA A 86 12.63 9.93 0.64
CA ALA A 86 12.82 8.48 0.57
C ALA A 86 14.00 8.12 -0.33
N SER A 87 14.52 6.92 -0.19
CA SER A 87 15.67 6.41 -0.97
C SER A 87 15.43 6.42 -2.49
N ASP A 88 14.17 6.37 -2.93
CA ASP A 88 13.79 6.48 -4.35
C ASP A 88 13.49 7.92 -4.81
N GLY A 89 13.72 8.92 -3.95
CA GLY A 89 13.49 10.33 -4.23
C GLY A 89 12.07 10.82 -3.98
N THR A 90 11.14 9.98 -3.51
CA THR A 90 9.78 10.39 -3.16
C THR A 90 9.78 11.20 -1.87
N LYS A 91 9.12 12.37 -1.87
CA LYS A 91 8.95 13.16 -0.66
C LYS A 91 7.83 12.58 0.20
N LEU A 92 8.16 12.25 1.46
CA LEU A 92 7.23 11.71 2.44
C LEU A 92 7.05 12.71 3.57
N GLU A 93 5.82 12.83 4.05
CA GLU A 93 5.43 13.74 5.12
C GLU A 93 4.88 12.98 6.32
N GLY A 94 5.06 13.57 7.51
CA GLY A 94 4.53 13.06 8.76
C GLY A 94 4.41 14.15 9.80
N HIS A 95 3.70 13.87 10.88
CA HIS A 95 3.43 14.81 11.96
C HIS A 95 3.93 14.25 13.28
N TYR A 96 4.93 14.92 13.85
CA TYR A 96 5.57 14.54 15.09
C TYR A 96 4.93 15.26 16.28
N TYR A 97 4.61 14.49 17.30
CA TYR A 97 4.06 14.95 18.56
C TYR A 97 5.02 14.63 19.69
N GLU A 98 5.74 15.63 20.16
CA GLU A 98 6.58 15.50 21.34
C GLU A 98 5.71 15.45 22.59
N ARG A 99 5.88 14.40 23.38
CA ARG A 99 5.28 14.28 24.71
C ARG A 99 6.30 14.54 25.80
N LYS A 100 7.51 14.01 25.59
CA LYS A 100 8.61 14.15 26.54
C LYS A 100 9.94 14.01 25.82
N LYS A 101 10.88 14.88 26.12
CA LYS A 101 12.24 14.81 25.58
C LYS A 101 12.87 13.44 25.88
N ASN A 102 13.51 12.85 24.89
CA ASN A 102 14.17 11.54 24.98
C ASN A 102 13.25 10.37 25.36
N ALA A 103 11.93 10.51 25.22
CA ALA A 103 11.02 9.39 25.39
C ALA A 103 11.07 8.45 24.17
N PRO A 104 10.66 7.17 24.33
CA PRO A 104 10.48 6.28 23.19
C PRO A 104 9.60 6.93 22.09
N LEU A 105 9.91 6.62 20.84
CA LEU A 105 9.18 7.08 19.67
C LEU A 105 8.41 5.93 19.03
N VAL A 106 7.14 6.14 18.74
CA VAL A 106 6.36 5.26 17.86
C VAL A 106 6.17 5.97 16.52
N ILE A 107 6.60 5.32 15.44
CA ILE A 107 6.30 5.72 14.05
C ILE A 107 5.13 4.88 13.58
N PHE A 108 4.03 5.55 13.24
CA PHE A 108 2.76 4.89 12.90
C PHE A 108 2.43 4.99 11.42
N PHE A 109 2.09 3.83 10.82
CA PHE A 109 1.72 3.65 9.42
C PHE A 109 0.24 3.28 9.31
N HIS A 110 -0.53 4.10 8.60
CA HIS A 110 -1.99 3.96 8.46
C HIS A 110 -2.42 2.83 7.50
N GLY A 111 -3.71 2.50 7.48
CA GLY A 111 -4.29 1.48 6.62
C GLY A 111 -4.46 1.91 5.15
N PHE A 112 -5.05 1.01 4.37
CA PHE A 112 -5.34 1.20 2.95
C PHE A 112 -6.28 2.40 2.73
N ARG A 113 -5.81 3.41 1.99
CA ARG A 113 -6.55 4.65 1.75
C ARG A 113 -7.04 5.34 3.03
N GLY A 114 -6.37 5.04 4.15
CA GLY A 114 -6.61 5.68 5.43
C GLY A 114 -5.93 7.05 5.53
N HIS A 115 -6.17 7.70 6.64
CA HIS A 115 -5.53 8.95 7.02
C HIS A 115 -4.72 8.72 8.29
N SER A 116 -3.49 9.24 8.33
CA SER A 116 -2.59 9.05 9.48
C SER A 116 -3.20 9.50 10.81
N TYR A 117 -3.99 10.56 10.80
CA TYR A 117 -4.69 11.06 12.00
C TYR A 117 -5.87 10.21 12.42
N VAL A 118 -6.65 9.67 11.46
CA VAL A 118 -7.84 8.87 11.74
C VAL A 118 -7.45 7.52 12.29
N ASP A 119 -6.60 6.81 11.56
CA ASP A 119 -6.11 5.49 11.96
C ASP A 119 -5.17 5.57 13.16
N GLY A 120 -4.52 6.72 13.36
CA GLY A 120 -3.58 6.98 14.45
C GLY A 120 -4.21 7.31 15.81
N VAL A 121 -5.54 7.47 15.90
CA VAL A 121 -6.20 7.80 17.18
C VAL A 121 -5.83 6.86 18.32
N PRO A 122 -5.86 5.51 18.17
CA PRO A 122 -5.54 4.61 19.26
C PRO A 122 -4.10 4.75 19.74
N ILE A 123 -3.14 4.70 18.80
CA ILE A 123 -1.73 4.78 19.18
C ILE A 123 -1.38 6.14 19.76
N TYR A 124 -1.99 7.23 19.26
CA TYR A 124 -1.82 8.54 19.84
C TYR A 124 -2.29 8.57 21.31
N LYS A 125 -3.48 8.00 21.62
CA LYS A 125 -4.00 7.93 23.00
C LYS A 125 -3.12 7.08 23.90
N ILE A 126 -2.64 5.91 23.41
CA ILE A 126 -1.72 5.05 24.15
C ILE A 126 -0.41 5.79 24.45
N ALA A 127 0.19 6.41 23.47
CA ALA A 127 1.44 7.13 23.62
C ALA A 127 1.30 8.33 24.58
N GLN A 128 0.16 9.03 24.57
CA GLN A 128 -0.12 10.07 25.55
C GLN A 128 -0.13 9.53 26.99
N LYS A 129 -0.75 8.36 27.20
CA LYS A 129 -0.81 7.67 28.51
C LYS A 129 0.57 7.20 28.95
N GLU A 130 1.32 6.58 28.05
CA GLU A 130 2.64 6.02 28.34
C GLU A 130 3.77 7.08 28.30
N LYS A 131 3.46 8.33 27.98
CA LYS A 131 4.41 9.44 27.82
C LYS A 131 5.46 9.19 26.71
N TRP A 132 5.06 8.54 25.64
CA TRP A 132 5.85 8.32 24.44
C TRP A 132 5.64 9.42 23.43
N ASN A 133 6.60 9.60 22.55
CA ASN A 133 6.48 10.46 21.36
C ASN A 133 5.85 9.68 20.22
N VAL A 134 5.15 10.38 19.33
CA VAL A 134 4.47 9.77 18.18
C VAL A 134 4.80 10.52 16.92
N LEU A 135 5.12 9.79 15.87
CA LEU A 135 5.19 10.28 14.50
C LEU A 135 4.11 9.59 13.67
N LEU A 136 3.09 10.32 13.29
CA LEU A 136 2.03 9.85 12.39
C LEU A 136 2.48 10.14 10.95
N VAL A 137 2.82 9.10 10.18
CA VAL A 137 3.30 9.28 8.81
C VAL A 137 2.18 9.12 7.79
N SER A 138 2.18 9.98 6.79
CA SER A 138 1.39 9.80 5.57
C SER A 138 2.21 8.90 4.64
N MET A 139 1.70 7.70 4.34
CA MET A 139 2.42 6.80 3.42
C MET A 139 2.43 7.37 2.00
N ARG A 140 3.35 6.90 1.16
CA ARG A 140 3.41 7.33 -0.26
C ARG A 140 2.05 7.25 -0.94
N ALA A 141 1.75 8.19 -1.82
CA ALA A 141 0.48 8.31 -2.53
C ALA A 141 -0.75 8.51 -1.63
N HIS A 142 -0.56 8.96 -0.38
CA HIS A 142 -1.64 9.33 0.54
C HIS A 142 -1.39 10.71 1.14
N ASP A 143 -2.46 11.38 1.53
CA ASP A 143 -2.45 12.70 2.18
C ASP A 143 -1.40 13.65 1.57
N GLU A 144 -0.49 14.17 2.38
CA GLU A 144 0.52 15.16 2.00
C GLU A 144 1.78 14.54 1.36
N SER A 145 1.98 13.21 1.44
CA SER A 145 3.11 12.53 0.82
C SER A 145 2.98 12.45 -0.70
N GLU A 146 4.11 12.57 -1.40
CA GLU A 146 4.17 12.45 -2.85
C GLU A 146 3.93 11.02 -3.35
N GLY A 147 3.87 10.88 -4.65
CA GLY A 147 3.63 9.63 -5.35
C GLY A 147 2.21 9.51 -5.88
N ASN A 148 2.06 8.77 -6.98
CA ASN A 148 0.77 8.53 -7.63
C ASN A 148 0.31 7.07 -7.48
N ILE A 149 1.20 6.21 -6.98
CA ILE A 149 0.97 4.78 -6.87
C ILE A 149 1.50 4.31 -5.52
N PHE A 150 0.68 3.55 -4.81
CA PHE A 150 1.12 2.74 -3.67
C PHE A 150 1.04 1.25 -4.04
N THR A 151 1.84 0.43 -3.38
CA THR A 151 2.12 -0.94 -3.85
C THR A 151 1.80 -2.02 -2.83
N LEU A 152 0.91 -1.73 -1.87
CA LEU A 152 0.47 -2.66 -0.83
C LEU A 152 1.66 -3.27 -0.04
N GLY A 153 2.64 -2.45 0.29
CA GLY A 153 3.82 -2.84 1.08
C GLY A 153 5.09 -3.11 0.27
N VAL A 154 5.03 -3.29 -1.05
CA VAL A 154 6.22 -3.64 -1.86
C VAL A 154 7.25 -2.51 -1.88
N LYS A 155 6.84 -1.27 -2.09
CA LYS A 155 7.70 -0.08 -1.99
C LYS A 155 7.68 0.53 -0.59
N GLU A 156 6.51 0.56 0.03
CA GLU A 156 6.29 1.20 1.33
C GLU A 156 7.17 0.61 2.44
N ARG A 157 7.60 -0.65 2.35
CA ARG A 157 8.55 -1.25 3.28
C ARG A 157 9.92 -0.55 3.29
N TYR A 158 10.35 0.02 2.16
CA TYR A 158 11.58 0.82 2.09
C TYR A 158 11.37 2.20 2.69
N ASP A 159 10.19 2.81 2.50
CA ASP A 159 9.84 4.06 3.20
C ASP A 159 9.87 3.88 4.71
N CYS A 160 9.45 2.70 5.19
CA CYS A 160 9.50 2.36 6.61
C CYS A 160 10.96 2.39 7.13
N VAL A 161 11.91 1.87 6.36
CA VAL A 161 13.35 1.95 6.67
C VAL A 161 13.85 3.40 6.62
N ASP A 162 13.44 4.16 5.62
CA ASP A 162 13.84 5.57 5.49
C ASP A 162 13.35 6.40 6.68
N TRP A 163 12.11 6.17 7.15
CA TRP A 163 11.60 6.79 8.37
C TRP A 163 12.37 6.36 9.63
N GLY A 164 12.71 5.07 9.76
CA GLY A 164 13.54 4.56 10.85
C GLY A 164 14.92 5.19 10.89
N ASN A 165 15.57 5.29 9.72
CA ASN A 165 16.88 5.93 9.57
C ASN A 165 16.83 7.41 9.91
N TRP A 166 15.83 8.13 9.41
CA TRP A 166 15.65 9.53 9.75
C TRP A 166 15.46 9.71 11.26
N ALA A 167 14.60 8.93 11.88
CA ALA A 167 14.33 9.04 13.30
C ALA A 167 15.57 8.73 14.17
N ALA A 168 16.33 7.69 13.84
CA ALA A 168 17.57 7.37 14.52
C ALA A 168 18.62 8.50 14.43
N LYS A 169 18.69 9.14 13.27
CA LYS A 169 19.59 10.30 13.05
C LYS A 169 19.12 11.53 13.81
N HIS A 170 17.82 11.78 13.85
CA HIS A 170 17.21 12.99 14.42
C HIS A 170 17.17 12.94 15.96
N PHE A 171 16.73 11.82 16.53
CA PHE A 171 16.53 11.67 17.97
C PHE A 171 17.72 11.03 18.68
N GLY A 172 18.70 10.51 17.94
CA GLY A 172 19.88 9.85 18.46
C GLY A 172 19.69 8.33 18.65
N ARG A 173 20.84 7.64 18.71
CA ARG A 173 20.86 6.16 18.78
C ARG A 173 20.28 5.55 20.05
N GLU A 174 20.25 6.34 21.11
CA GLU A 174 19.75 5.91 22.43
C GLU A 174 18.21 6.02 22.56
N THR A 175 17.54 6.67 21.62
CA THR A 175 16.08 6.78 21.65
C THR A 175 15.44 5.50 21.08
N PRO A 176 14.71 4.73 21.90
CA PRO A 176 14.02 3.54 21.41
C PRO A 176 12.94 3.92 20.40
N ILE A 177 12.97 3.30 19.23
CA ILE A 177 12.01 3.52 18.14
C ILE A 177 11.21 2.24 17.93
N PHE A 178 9.89 2.38 17.88
CA PHE A 178 8.96 1.31 17.53
C PHE A 178 8.24 1.67 16.24
N LEU A 179 8.14 0.70 15.33
CA LEU A 179 7.37 0.83 14.10
C LEU A 179 6.03 0.15 14.33
N MET A 180 4.94 0.87 14.13
CA MET A 180 3.60 0.30 14.28
C MET A 180 2.77 0.60 13.04
N GLY A 181 1.99 -0.39 12.59
CA GLY A 181 1.06 -0.19 11.50
C GLY A 181 -0.23 -0.95 11.68
N ILE A 182 -1.30 -0.41 11.11
CA ILE A 182 -2.62 -1.05 11.06
C ILE A 182 -2.94 -1.49 9.64
N SER A 183 -3.49 -2.70 9.46
CA SER A 183 -3.94 -3.23 8.16
C SER A 183 -2.82 -3.18 7.11
N MET A 184 -2.92 -2.34 6.07
CA MET A 184 -1.84 -2.15 5.09
C MET A 184 -0.55 -1.63 5.76
N GLY A 185 -0.65 -0.71 6.72
CA GLY A 185 0.48 -0.24 7.50
C GLY A 185 1.13 -1.36 8.31
N GLY A 186 0.32 -2.26 8.90
CA GLY A 186 0.80 -3.48 9.58
C GLY A 186 1.59 -4.38 8.63
N ALA A 187 1.07 -4.61 7.43
CA ALA A 187 1.79 -5.36 6.40
C ALA A 187 3.11 -4.66 5.99
N VAL A 188 3.13 -3.32 5.89
CA VAL A 188 4.33 -2.55 5.56
C VAL A 188 5.42 -2.75 6.61
N VAL A 189 5.11 -2.57 7.90
CA VAL A 189 6.11 -2.76 8.96
C VAL A 189 6.57 -4.20 9.06
N THR A 190 5.68 -5.18 8.87
CA THR A 190 6.06 -6.61 8.86
C THR A 190 6.93 -6.95 7.66
N MET A 191 6.60 -6.48 6.45
CA MET A 191 7.42 -6.69 5.25
C MET A 191 8.78 -5.98 5.32
N SER A 192 8.92 -4.95 6.15
CA SER A 192 10.20 -4.27 6.36
C SER A 192 11.13 -5.00 7.33
N SER A 193 10.62 -5.94 8.12
CA SER A 193 11.37 -6.60 9.22
C SER A 193 12.62 -7.37 8.79
N ASN A 194 12.73 -7.73 7.50
CA ASN A 194 13.89 -8.39 6.92
C ASN A 194 14.89 -7.40 6.28
N LEU A 195 14.66 -6.10 6.43
CA LEU A 195 15.55 -5.04 5.93
C LEU A 195 16.42 -4.52 7.07
N ASP A 196 17.51 -3.84 6.71
CA ASP A 196 18.46 -3.30 7.67
C ASP A 196 17.92 -2.02 8.32
N PHE A 197 17.71 -2.09 9.62
CA PHE A 197 17.34 -0.94 10.45
C PHE A 197 18.48 -0.51 11.38
N PRO A 198 18.51 0.77 11.80
CA PRO A 198 19.38 1.19 12.91
C PRO A 198 19.05 0.44 14.20
N ASP A 199 20.07 0.22 15.04
CA ASP A 199 19.92 -0.47 16.35
C ASP A 199 18.87 0.16 17.28
N SER A 200 18.59 1.45 17.11
CA SER A 200 17.54 2.16 17.86
C SER A 200 16.11 1.74 17.47
N VAL A 201 15.91 1.07 16.34
CA VAL A 201 14.62 0.46 16.01
C VAL A 201 14.48 -0.86 16.76
N CYS A 202 13.78 -0.80 17.90
CA CYS A 202 13.75 -1.89 18.89
C CYS A 202 12.63 -2.91 18.65
N GLY A 203 11.61 -2.58 17.84
CA GLY A 203 10.49 -3.48 17.64
C GLY A 203 9.50 -3.03 16.58
N ILE A 204 8.72 -4.01 16.13
CA ILE A 204 7.65 -3.85 15.12
C ILE A 204 6.35 -4.35 15.74
N ILE A 205 5.28 -3.57 15.55
CA ILE A 205 3.93 -3.88 16.04
C ILE A 205 3.01 -3.91 14.81
N ASP A 206 2.47 -5.07 14.53
CA ASP A 206 1.53 -5.29 13.43
C ASP A 206 0.12 -5.47 13.99
N ASP A 207 -0.78 -4.58 13.62
CA ASP A 207 -2.20 -4.70 13.93
C ASP A 207 -2.97 -5.08 12.64
N CYS A 208 -3.40 -6.34 12.57
CA CYS A 208 -4.19 -6.95 11.49
C CYS A 208 -3.60 -6.82 10.07
N GLY A 209 -2.28 -6.76 9.92
CA GLY A 209 -1.61 -6.73 8.62
C GLY A 209 -1.71 -8.04 7.83
N PHE A 210 -1.62 -7.94 6.53
CA PHE A 210 -1.57 -9.10 5.65
C PHE A 210 -0.12 -9.51 5.35
N THR A 211 0.11 -10.79 5.13
CA THR A 211 1.47 -11.34 4.98
C THR A 211 2.15 -10.95 3.65
N THR A 212 1.39 -10.81 2.57
CA THR A 212 1.90 -10.41 1.25
C THR A 212 0.82 -9.70 0.43
N SER A 213 1.25 -8.78 -0.45
CA SER A 213 0.36 -8.09 -1.41
C SER A 213 -0.41 -9.09 -2.29
N THR A 214 0.26 -10.16 -2.73
CA THR A 214 -0.35 -11.22 -3.54
C THR A 214 -1.48 -11.91 -2.77
N LYS A 215 -1.25 -12.23 -1.50
CA LYS A 215 -2.27 -12.89 -0.67
C LYS A 215 -3.48 -11.99 -0.43
N MET A 216 -3.24 -10.71 -0.21
CA MET A 216 -4.31 -9.71 -0.08
C MET A 216 -5.15 -9.62 -1.36
N LEU A 217 -4.51 -9.55 -2.53
CA LEU A 217 -5.20 -9.51 -3.83
C LEU A 217 -5.98 -10.81 -4.09
N GLU A 218 -5.41 -11.96 -3.80
CA GLU A 218 -6.07 -13.27 -3.93
C GLU A 218 -7.35 -13.33 -3.09
N LEU A 219 -7.30 -12.93 -1.84
CA LEU A 219 -8.46 -12.93 -0.94
C LEU A 219 -9.56 -11.97 -1.43
N ASN A 220 -9.20 -10.78 -1.87
CA ASN A 220 -10.15 -9.83 -2.44
C ASN A 220 -10.78 -10.33 -3.74
N CYS A 221 -10.00 -10.95 -4.63
CA CYS A 221 -10.53 -11.57 -5.83
C CYS A 221 -11.53 -12.68 -5.48
N LYS A 222 -11.17 -13.56 -4.55
CA LYS A 222 -12.07 -14.65 -4.10
C LYS A 222 -13.38 -14.13 -3.52
N SER A 223 -13.34 -13.10 -2.70
CA SER A 223 -14.54 -12.49 -2.10
C SER A 223 -15.44 -11.80 -3.11
N SER A 224 -14.87 -11.34 -4.24
CA SER A 224 -15.58 -10.61 -5.30
C SER A 224 -16.17 -11.51 -6.38
N LEU A 225 -15.77 -12.79 -6.42
CA LEU A 225 -16.28 -13.76 -7.39
C LEU A 225 -17.58 -14.44 -6.89
N PRO A 226 -18.51 -14.79 -7.81
CA PRO A 226 -19.65 -15.60 -7.46
C PRO A 226 -19.22 -16.91 -6.79
N LYS A 227 -19.99 -17.36 -5.77
CA LYS A 227 -19.69 -18.63 -5.07
C LYS A 227 -19.61 -19.79 -6.07
N GLY A 228 -18.47 -20.50 -6.06
CA GLY A 228 -18.25 -21.68 -6.91
C GLY A 228 -17.40 -21.43 -8.16
N MET A 229 -16.96 -20.19 -8.42
CA MET A 229 -15.95 -19.96 -9.46
C MET A 229 -14.54 -20.35 -8.97
N PRO A 230 -13.77 -21.12 -9.75
CA PRO A 230 -12.35 -21.36 -9.45
C PRO A 230 -11.55 -20.07 -9.60
N VAL A 231 -10.56 -19.90 -8.74
CA VAL A 231 -9.59 -18.76 -8.76
C VAL A 231 -8.29 -19.25 -9.38
#